data_abe3ec481cb009663cc4fb390eb54198
#
_entry.id   abe3ec481cb009663cc4fb390eb54198
#
_cell.length_a   1.000
_cell.length_b   1.000
_cell.length_c   1.000
_cell.angle_alpha   90.00
_cell.angle_beta   90.00
_cell.angle_gamma   90.00
#
_symmetry.space_group_name_H-M   'P 1'
#
loop_
_entity.id
_entity.type
_entity.pdbx_description
1 polymer ?
#
loop_
_entity_poly.entity_id
_entity_poly.type
_entity_poly.pdbx_seq_one_letter_code
_entity_poly.pdbx_strand_id
1 'polypeptide(L)'
;MSEKSGCEGCKSCGGDKSDPQWKRDFPIEWEGDHYVSRREMVKFLTLGSALLATANWLVEWIWHRHKQEVFDAQLIGSVTTLVRERSMLFRYPTDKDPCIAVCMPTGELVAYSQVCTHLSCAVIYKQVEDELFCPCHNGVFELKAGRPTAGPPTRPLPRIVLEKRGDQLFATGVEVTA
;
A
#
# COMPACT_ATOMS: atom_id res chain seq x y z
N MET A 1 -73.12 -27.78 47.26
CA MET A 1 -72.14 -28.78 46.81
C MET A 1 -71.17 -28.09 45.93
N SER A 2 -69.97 -27.91 46.49
CA SER A 2 -68.88 -27.12 45.95
C SER A 2 -67.89 -28.02 45.23
N GLU A 3 -67.57 -27.75 44.01
CA GLU A 3 -66.45 -28.41 43.29
C GLU A 3 -65.38 -27.38 42.97
N LYS A 4 -64.32 -27.49 43.76
CA LYS A 4 -63.05 -26.81 43.49
C LYS A 4 -62.27 -27.66 42.45
N SER A 5 -62.22 -27.23 41.20
CA SER A 5 -61.25 -27.78 40.25
C SER A 5 -59.93 -27.01 40.41
N GLY A 6 -58.94 -27.72 41.00
CA GLY A 6 -57.61 -27.18 41.16
C GLY A 6 -56.85 -27.11 39.84
N CYS A 7 -56.26 -26.00 39.55
CA CYS A 7 -55.21 -25.87 38.56
C CYS A 7 -53.88 -26.36 39.17
N GLU A 8 -53.63 -27.69 39.13
CA GLU A 8 -52.31 -28.25 39.35
C GLU A 8 -51.60 -28.31 38.00
N GLY A 9 -50.62 -27.40 37.80
CA GLY A 9 -49.77 -27.49 36.62
C GLY A 9 -49.02 -26.26 36.17
N CYS A 10 -49.16 -25.10 36.84
CA CYS A 10 -48.33 -23.95 36.50
C CYS A 10 -47.12 -23.80 37.42
N LYS A 11 -46.07 -24.53 37.12
CA LYS A 11 -44.73 -24.40 37.77
C LYS A 11 -43.86 -23.37 37.10
N SER A 12 -44.36 -22.24 36.63
CA SER A 12 -43.46 -21.18 36.12
C SER A 12 -44.09 -19.76 36.16
N CYS A 13 -44.65 -19.39 37.31
CA CYS A 13 -45.00 -17.98 37.54
C CYS A 13 -44.12 -17.39 38.67
N GLY A 14 -42.84 -17.64 38.59
CA GLY A 14 -41.86 -17.10 39.52
C GLY A 14 -40.84 -16.23 38.79
N GLY A 15 -41.28 -15.12 38.18
CA GLY A 15 -40.35 -14.10 37.71
C GLY A 15 -39.57 -13.54 38.89
N ASP A 16 -38.23 -13.65 38.81
CA ASP A 16 -37.33 -13.07 39.80
C ASP A 16 -37.64 -11.58 39.93
N LYS A 17 -37.79 -11.08 41.18
CA LYS A 17 -38.05 -9.67 41.46
C LYS A 17 -36.93 -8.72 41.00
N SER A 18 -35.81 -9.28 40.59
CA SER A 18 -34.69 -8.56 39.99
C SER A 18 -34.84 -8.31 38.48
N ASP A 19 -35.78 -8.96 37.80
CA ASP A 19 -35.99 -8.75 36.38
C ASP A 19 -36.70 -7.41 36.08
N PRO A 20 -36.29 -6.68 35.04
CA PRO A 20 -36.91 -5.44 34.64
C PRO A 20 -38.37 -5.66 34.24
N GLN A 21 -39.24 -4.64 34.47
CA GLN A 21 -40.69 -4.73 34.34
C GLN A 21 -41.15 -5.27 32.98
N TRP A 22 -40.50 -4.88 31.87
CA TRP A 22 -40.79 -5.34 30.52
C TRP A 22 -40.62 -6.86 30.34
N LYS A 23 -39.66 -7.47 31.07
CA LYS A 23 -39.41 -8.91 31.00
C LYS A 23 -40.43 -9.70 31.79
N ARG A 24 -41.04 -9.07 32.81
CA ARG A 24 -42.15 -9.67 33.57
C ARG A 24 -43.50 -9.55 32.83
N ASP A 25 -43.69 -8.46 32.07
CA ASP A 25 -44.89 -8.23 31.28
C ASP A 25 -44.93 -9.07 29.99
N PHE A 26 -43.73 -9.43 29.46
CA PHE A 26 -43.58 -10.25 28.29
C PHE A 26 -42.56 -11.37 28.57
N PRO A 27 -42.96 -12.47 29.21
CA PRO A 27 -42.05 -13.57 29.55
C PRO A 27 -41.74 -14.43 28.29
N ILE A 28 -41.00 -13.86 27.37
CA ILE A 28 -40.42 -14.59 26.23
C ILE A 28 -39.01 -15.02 26.63
N GLU A 29 -38.89 -16.25 27.12
CA GLU A 29 -37.57 -16.87 27.33
C GLU A 29 -37.02 -17.32 25.99
N TRP A 30 -36.09 -16.55 25.47
CA TRP A 30 -35.28 -16.99 24.34
C TRP A 30 -34.07 -17.75 24.89
N GLU A 31 -33.89 -18.99 24.43
CA GLU A 31 -32.67 -19.79 24.80
C GLU A 31 -31.36 -19.03 24.56
N GLY A 32 -31.34 -18.04 23.66
CA GLY A 32 -30.19 -17.17 23.39
C GLY A 32 -29.86 -16.16 24.49
N ASP A 33 -30.77 -15.80 25.40
CA ASP A 33 -30.53 -14.79 26.43
C ASP A 33 -29.54 -15.26 27.52
N HIS A 34 -29.28 -16.58 27.58
CA HIS A 34 -28.35 -17.16 28.54
C HIS A 34 -26.90 -17.25 28.05
N TYR A 35 -26.62 -17.04 26.74
CA TYR A 35 -25.32 -17.36 26.17
C TYR A 35 -24.30 -16.23 26.24
N VAL A 36 -24.68 -14.95 26.20
CA VAL A 36 -23.70 -13.87 26.22
C VAL A 36 -24.22 -12.67 27.02
N SER A 37 -23.65 -12.43 28.21
CA SER A 37 -23.91 -11.19 28.93
C SER A 37 -23.29 -9.99 28.16
N ARG A 38 -23.87 -8.78 28.31
CA ARG A 38 -23.34 -7.54 27.69
C ARG A 38 -21.85 -7.35 27.99
N ARG A 39 -21.42 -7.75 29.20
CA ARG A 39 -20.02 -7.66 29.64
C ARG A 39 -19.13 -8.63 28.87
N GLU A 40 -19.60 -9.82 28.56
CA GLU A 40 -18.86 -10.80 27.76
C GLU A 40 -18.82 -10.44 26.29
N MET A 41 -19.91 -9.92 25.75
CA MET A 41 -19.95 -9.38 24.39
C MET A 41 -18.91 -8.28 24.16
N VAL A 42 -18.78 -7.34 25.12
CA VAL A 42 -17.73 -6.31 25.03
C VAL A 42 -16.34 -6.92 25.07
N LYS A 43 -16.10 -7.94 25.91
CA LYS A 43 -14.79 -8.64 25.94
C LYS A 43 -14.48 -9.34 24.62
N PHE A 44 -15.44 -10.02 24.01
CA PHE A 44 -15.24 -10.65 22.71
C PHE A 44 -14.99 -9.65 21.59
N LEU A 45 -15.69 -8.50 21.58
CA LEU A 45 -15.47 -7.43 20.63
C LEU A 45 -14.09 -6.80 20.78
N THR A 46 -13.65 -6.53 22.00
CA THR A 46 -12.31 -5.94 22.26
C THR A 46 -11.19 -6.92 21.92
N LEU A 47 -11.33 -8.19 22.28
CA LEU A 47 -10.35 -9.22 21.91
C LEU A 47 -10.31 -9.45 20.40
N GLY A 48 -11.46 -9.51 19.75
CA GLY A 48 -11.57 -9.67 18.30
C GLY A 48 -10.95 -8.50 17.54
N SER A 49 -11.21 -7.25 17.97
CA SER A 49 -10.62 -6.07 17.34
C SER A 49 -9.11 -5.99 17.56
N ALA A 50 -8.62 -6.35 18.75
CA ALA A 50 -7.18 -6.40 19.03
C ALA A 50 -6.48 -7.47 18.15
N LEU A 51 -7.09 -8.62 17.99
CA LEU A 51 -6.56 -9.71 17.15
C LEU A 51 -6.53 -9.31 15.67
N LEU A 52 -7.56 -8.64 15.16
CA LEU A 52 -7.58 -8.13 13.80
C LEU A 52 -6.54 -7.03 13.58
N ALA A 53 -6.37 -6.13 14.54
CA ALA A 53 -5.36 -5.07 14.46
C ALA A 53 -3.93 -5.64 14.44
N THR A 54 -3.64 -6.63 15.30
CA THR A 54 -2.32 -7.29 15.32
C THR A 54 -2.07 -8.11 14.06
N ALA A 55 -3.08 -8.79 13.53
CA ALA A 55 -2.98 -9.53 12.28
C ALA A 55 -2.70 -8.59 11.10
N ASN A 56 -3.42 -7.47 11.01
CA ASN A 56 -3.20 -6.47 9.96
C ASN A 56 -1.79 -5.87 10.04
N TRP A 57 -1.34 -5.49 11.25
CA TRP A 57 0.02 -5.00 11.47
C TRP A 57 1.09 -6.03 11.06
N LEU A 58 0.87 -7.32 11.38
CA LEU A 58 1.79 -8.41 11.01
C LEU A 58 1.85 -8.58 9.48
N VAL A 59 0.70 -8.51 8.80
CA VAL A 59 0.62 -8.60 7.33
C VAL A 59 1.38 -7.43 6.70
N GLU A 60 1.18 -6.20 7.18
CA GLU A 60 1.92 -5.04 6.67
C GLU A 60 3.42 -5.16 6.93
N TRP A 61 3.82 -5.64 8.10
CA TRP A 61 5.22 -5.84 8.42
C TRP A 61 5.88 -6.90 7.53
N ILE A 62 5.20 -8.03 7.26
CA ILE A 62 5.67 -9.06 6.32
C ILE A 62 5.74 -8.48 4.91
N TRP A 63 4.70 -7.76 4.48
CA TRP A 63 4.63 -7.14 3.17
C TRP A 63 5.74 -6.12 2.96
N HIS A 64 6.06 -5.31 3.96
CA HIS A 64 7.19 -4.38 3.93
C HIS A 64 8.54 -5.09 3.83
N ARG A 65 8.71 -6.21 4.53
CA ARG A 65 9.94 -7.01 4.41
C ARG A 65 10.10 -7.66 3.04
N HIS A 66 9.01 -8.08 2.41
CA HIS A 66 9.05 -8.68 1.08
C HIS A 66 9.16 -7.66 -0.06
N LYS A 67 8.89 -6.37 0.19
CA LYS A 67 9.01 -5.31 -0.84
C LYS A 67 10.44 -4.90 -1.19
N GLN A 68 11.45 -5.40 -0.53
CA GLN A 68 12.83 -5.30 -1.02
C GLN A 68 13.02 -6.36 -2.13
N GLU A 69 12.39 -6.12 -3.28
CA GLU A 69 12.63 -6.91 -4.47
C GLU A 69 14.08 -6.69 -4.87
N VAL A 70 14.92 -7.67 -4.57
CA VAL A 70 16.29 -7.73 -5.10
C VAL A 70 16.13 -8.12 -6.57
N PHE A 71 16.08 -7.12 -7.44
CA PHE A 71 16.11 -7.35 -8.87
C PHE A 71 17.51 -7.78 -9.27
N ASP A 72 17.61 -8.76 -10.17
CA ASP A 72 18.89 -9.17 -10.73
C ASP A 72 19.57 -8.00 -11.46
N ALA A 73 20.89 -7.87 -11.28
CA ALA A 73 21.67 -6.84 -11.94
C ALA A 73 21.65 -7.06 -13.46
N GLN A 74 21.03 -6.14 -14.18
CA GLN A 74 20.89 -6.21 -15.64
C GLN A 74 21.85 -5.24 -16.31
N LEU A 75 22.64 -5.73 -17.29
CA LEU A 75 23.49 -4.90 -18.13
C LEU A 75 22.62 -4.00 -19.01
N ILE A 76 22.77 -2.69 -18.89
CA ILE A 76 21.99 -1.71 -19.67
C ILE A 76 22.80 -1.05 -20.78
N GLY A 77 24.13 -1.06 -20.69
CA GLY A 77 25.00 -0.51 -21.73
C GLY A 77 26.40 -0.16 -21.27
N SER A 78 27.11 0.67 -22.06
CA SER A 78 28.43 1.19 -21.77
C SER A 78 28.37 2.61 -21.24
N VAL A 79 29.21 2.90 -20.25
CA VAL A 79 29.33 4.27 -19.68
C VAL A 79 29.82 5.24 -20.75
N THR A 80 30.79 4.82 -21.59
CA THR A 80 31.32 5.67 -22.67
C THR A 80 30.23 6.06 -23.67
N THR A 81 29.31 5.16 -24.01
CA THR A 81 28.17 5.45 -24.88
C THR A 81 27.24 6.46 -24.23
N LEU A 82 26.87 6.24 -22.95
CA LEU A 82 25.97 7.15 -22.22
C LEU A 82 26.57 8.58 -22.09
N VAL A 83 27.86 8.69 -21.81
CA VAL A 83 28.54 9.98 -21.74
C VAL A 83 28.52 10.70 -23.09
N ARG A 84 28.73 9.96 -24.19
CA ARG A 84 28.75 10.55 -25.55
C ARG A 84 27.34 10.98 -26.00
N GLU A 85 26.33 10.17 -25.75
CA GLU A 85 24.96 10.39 -26.22
C GLU A 85 24.12 11.22 -25.23
N ARG A 86 24.64 11.43 -24.03
CA ARG A 86 24.00 12.15 -22.91
C ARG A 86 22.78 11.44 -22.34
N SER A 87 22.06 10.62 -23.08
CA SER A 87 20.92 9.85 -22.60
C SER A 87 20.82 8.51 -23.31
N MET A 88 20.26 7.52 -22.62
CA MET A 88 20.05 6.18 -23.15
C MET A 88 18.74 5.61 -22.61
N LEU A 89 17.96 4.99 -23.49
CA LEU A 89 16.74 4.28 -23.10
C LEU A 89 17.07 2.80 -22.87
N PHE A 90 16.47 2.23 -21.83
CA PHE A 90 16.59 0.81 -21.51
C PHE A 90 15.31 0.30 -20.84
N ARG A 91 15.26 -0.97 -20.50
CA ARG A 91 14.10 -1.57 -19.82
C ARG A 91 14.57 -2.24 -18.55
N TYR A 92 13.87 -1.97 -17.43
CA TYR A 92 14.22 -2.52 -16.13
C TYR A 92 13.08 -2.29 -15.12
N PRO A 93 12.70 -3.24 -14.26
CA PRO A 93 13.27 -4.59 -14.14
C PRO A 93 12.75 -5.60 -15.17
N THR A 94 11.68 -5.26 -15.88
CA THR A 94 11.10 -6.13 -16.90
C THR A 94 11.12 -5.47 -18.29
N ASP A 95 10.90 -6.24 -19.34
CA ASP A 95 10.82 -5.73 -20.71
C ASP A 95 9.67 -4.74 -20.95
N LYS A 96 8.74 -4.62 -19.98
CA LYS A 96 7.59 -3.72 -20.05
C LYS A 96 7.84 -2.38 -19.36
N ASP A 97 8.92 -2.26 -18.58
CA ASP A 97 9.23 -1.09 -17.76
C ASP A 97 10.27 -0.19 -18.44
N PRO A 98 9.85 0.81 -19.22
CA PRO A 98 10.76 1.70 -19.89
C PRO A 98 11.46 2.61 -18.88
N CYS A 99 12.78 2.75 -19.05
CA CYS A 99 13.64 3.58 -18.22
C CYS A 99 14.55 4.46 -19.08
N ILE A 100 14.99 5.56 -18.51
CA ILE A 100 15.91 6.49 -19.13
C ILE A 100 17.11 6.74 -18.21
N ALA A 101 18.31 6.53 -18.73
CA ALA A 101 19.57 6.94 -18.08
C ALA A 101 20.07 8.23 -18.71
N VAL A 102 20.60 9.13 -17.90
CA VAL A 102 21.13 10.42 -18.31
C VAL A 102 22.48 10.65 -17.67
N CYS A 103 23.41 11.17 -18.46
CA CYS A 103 24.67 11.69 -17.98
C CYS A 103 24.53 13.21 -17.78
N MET A 104 24.54 13.64 -16.50
CA MET A 104 24.49 15.05 -16.17
C MET A 104 25.73 15.81 -16.64
N PRO A 105 25.67 17.15 -16.81
CA PRO A 105 26.83 17.97 -17.12
C PRO A 105 27.97 17.83 -16.11
N THR A 106 27.64 17.51 -14.86
CA THR A 106 28.59 17.22 -13.78
C THR A 106 29.36 15.91 -13.97
N GLY A 107 28.97 15.07 -14.93
CA GLY A 107 29.51 13.70 -15.12
C GLY A 107 28.82 12.63 -14.25
N GLU A 108 27.85 13.01 -13.43
CA GLU A 108 27.06 12.06 -12.64
C GLU A 108 26.07 11.32 -13.55
N LEU A 109 25.94 10.00 -13.32
CA LEU A 109 24.98 9.16 -14.04
C LEU A 109 23.75 8.96 -13.19
N VAL A 110 22.58 9.25 -13.74
CA VAL A 110 21.29 9.06 -13.09
C VAL A 110 20.36 8.27 -14.01
N ALA A 111 19.46 7.51 -13.42
CA ALA A 111 18.44 6.82 -14.20
C ALA A 111 17.10 6.85 -13.48
N TYR A 112 16.04 6.94 -14.27
CA TYR A 112 14.67 7.03 -13.79
C TYR A 112 13.74 6.18 -14.64
N SER A 113 12.59 5.81 -14.05
CA SER A 113 11.48 5.30 -14.86
C SER A 113 11.08 6.37 -15.89
N GLN A 114 10.91 5.95 -17.13
CA GLN A 114 10.43 6.82 -18.21
C GLN A 114 8.92 7.11 -18.09
N VAL A 115 8.24 6.49 -17.14
CA VAL A 115 6.79 6.63 -16.95
C VAL A 115 6.48 7.84 -16.07
N CYS A 116 5.81 8.84 -16.64
CA CYS A 116 5.37 10.04 -15.94
C CYS A 116 4.41 9.71 -14.80
N THR A 117 4.65 10.26 -13.61
CA THR A 117 3.84 10.03 -12.40
C THR A 117 2.45 10.67 -12.41
N HIS A 118 2.10 11.43 -13.46
CA HIS A 118 0.77 12.00 -13.65
C HIS A 118 -0.18 11.00 -14.33
N LEU A 119 0.03 10.68 -15.60
CA LEU A 119 -0.83 9.79 -16.42
C LEU A 119 0.00 8.83 -17.29
N SER A 120 1.13 8.37 -16.80
CA SER A 120 1.96 7.32 -17.43
C SER A 120 2.47 7.62 -18.86
N CYS A 121 2.52 8.90 -19.28
CA CYS A 121 3.15 9.29 -20.54
C CYS A 121 4.67 9.09 -20.48
N ALA A 122 5.29 8.86 -21.64
CA ALA A 122 6.74 8.73 -21.71
C ALA A 122 7.44 10.09 -21.47
N VAL A 123 8.42 10.08 -20.56
CA VAL A 123 9.27 11.23 -20.27
C VAL A 123 10.46 11.22 -21.20
N ILE A 124 10.90 12.38 -21.66
CA ILE A 124 12.05 12.59 -22.54
C ILE A 124 13.09 13.48 -21.86
N TYR A 125 14.36 13.31 -22.21
CA TYR A 125 15.43 14.20 -21.75
C TYR A 125 15.60 15.36 -22.73
N LYS A 126 15.58 16.57 -22.19
CA LYS A 126 15.89 17.82 -22.92
C LYS A 126 17.31 18.26 -22.58
N GLN A 127 18.22 18.07 -23.51
CA GLN A 127 19.65 18.35 -23.31
C GLN A 127 19.98 19.82 -23.09
N VAL A 128 19.20 20.76 -23.65
CA VAL A 128 19.45 22.21 -23.54
C VAL A 128 19.11 22.73 -22.17
N GLU A 129 17.97 22.27 -21.62
CA GLU A 129 17.46 22.68 -20.32
C GLU A 129 17.98 21.80 -19.17
N ASP A 130 18.63 20.69 -19.48
CA ASP A 130 19.08 19.67 -18.51
C ASP A 130 17.97 19.16 -17.59
N GLU A 131 16.80 18.86 -18.19
CA GLU A 131 15.60 18.42 -17.46
C GLU A 131 14.93 17.21 -18.11
N LEU A 132 14.13 16.49 -17.32
CA LEU A 132 13.24 15.46 -17.84
C LEU A 132 11.85 16.07 -18.07
N PHE A 133 11.33 15.92 -19.28
CA PHE A 133 10.11 16.57 -19.74
C PHE A 133 9.05 15.55 -20.16
N CYS A 134 7.82 15.74 -19.69
CA CYS A 134 6.67 14.97 -20.12
C CYS A 134 5.82 15.80 -21.09
N PRO A 135 5.76 15.44 -22.40
CA PRO A 135 5.10 16.28 -23.42
C PRO A 135 3.57 16.27 -23.33
N CYS A 136 2.96 15.30 -22.64
CA CYS A 136 1.50 15.19 -22.59
C CYS A 136 0.84 16.37 -21.87
N HIS A 137 1.40 16.80 -20.73
CA HIS A 137 0.82 17.87 -19.91
C HIS A 137 1.90 18.82 -19.37
N ASN A 138 3.02 18.95 -20.09
CA ASN A 138 4.12 19.84 -19.75
C ASN A 138 4.68 19.62 -18.32
N GLY A 139 4.74 18.35 -17.87
CA GLY A 139 5.39 18.00 -16.62
C GLY A 139 6.91 18.11 -16.75
N VAL A 140 7.55 18.77 -15.79
CA VAL A 140 9.01 18.93 -15.75
C VAL A 140 9.54 18.32 -14.49
N PHE A 141 10.66 17.60 -14.61
CA PHE A 141 11.34 16.96 -13.48
C PHE A 141 12.83 17.29 -13.49
N GLU A 142 13.38 17.62 -12.34
CA GLU A 142 14.81 17.84 -12.17
C GLU A 142 15.60 16.54 -12.30
N LEU A 143 16.82 16.62 -12.85
CA LEU A 143 17.68 15.44 -13.02
C LEU A 143 18.24 14.87 -11.72
N LYS A 144 18.50 15.72 -10.73
CA LYS A 144 19.22 15.32 -9.52
C LYS A 144 18.43 14.32 -8.65
N ALA A 145 17.18 14.56 -8.44
CA ALA A 145 16.33 13.74 -7.58
C ALA A 145 15.04 13.24 -8.26
N GLY A 146 14.84 13.56 -9.54
CA GLY A 146 13.62 13.17 -10.28
C GLY A 146 12.36 13.87 -9.77
N ARG A 147 12.49 14.96 -8.99
CA ARG A 147 11.34 15.68 -8.41
C ARG A 147 10.65 16.54 -9.46
N PRO A 148 9.31 16.61 -9.42
CA PRO A 148 8.59 17.51 -10.31
C PRO A 148 8.87 18.96 -9.92
N THR A 149 9.22 19.79 -10.92
CA THR A 149 9.48 21.23 -10.77
C THR A 149 8.38 22.09 -11.40
N ALA A 150 7.66 21.51 -12.39
CA ALA A 150 6.53 22.19 -13.04
C ALA A 150 5.52 21.18 -13.60
N GLY A 151 4.29 21.64 -13.80
CA GLY A 151 3.20 20.87 -14.36
C GLY A 151 2.40 20.08 -13.31
N PRO A 152 1.51 19.18 -13.74
CA PRO A 152 0.59 18.46 -12.87
C PRO A 152 1.19 17.30 -12.06
N PRO A 153 2.38 16.72 -12.36
CA PRO A 153 2.96 15.65 -11.53
C PRO A 153 3.21 16.17 -10.11
N THR A 154 2.87 15.34 -9.10
CA THR A 154 3.06 15.68 -7.67
C THR A 154 4.07 14.77 -6.98
N ARG A 155 4.49 13.69 -7.64
CA ARG A 155 5.43 12.70 -7.08
C ARG A 155 6.69 12.61 -7.95
N PRO A 156 7.86 12.36 -7.36
CA PRO A 156 9.09 12.14 -8.12
C PRO A 156 9.00 10.89 -9.00
N LEU A 157 9.84 10.86 -10.03
CA LEU A 157 10.03 9.66 -10.84
C LEU A 157 10.76 8.60 -10.02
N PRO A 158 10.36 7.30 -10.10
CA PRO A 158 11.11 6.21 -9.51
C PRO A 158 12.55 6.21 -10.03
N ARG A 159 13.51 6.17 -9.10
CA ARG A 159 14.93 6.16 -9.42
C ARG A 159 15.41 4.73 -9.63
N ILE A 160 16.22 4.52 -10.67
CA ILE A 160 16.89 3.24 -10.91
C ILE A 160 18.30 3.34 -10.34
N VAL A 161 18.66 2.36 -9.51
CA VAL A 161 20.01 2.27 -8.94
C VAL A 161 20.96 1.77 -10.00
N LEU A 162 22.00 2.55 -10.28
CA LEU A 162 23.02 2.24 -11.26
C LEU A 162 24.31 1.78 -10.56
N GLU A 163 24.88 0.70 -11.06
CA GLU A 163 26.20 0.21 -10.64
C GLU A 163 27.15 0.21 -11.84
N LYS A 164 28.29 0.87 -11.68
CA LYS A 164 29.34 0.91 -12.70
C LYS A 164 30.36 -0.19 -12.41
N ARG A 165 30.59 -1.10 -13.39
CA ARG A 165 31.62 -2.14 -13.36
C ARG A 165 32.56 -1.95 -14.55
N GLY A 166 33.65 -1.20 -14.36
CA GLY A 166 34.53 -0.78 -15.47
C GLY A 166 33.82 0.18 -16.43
N ASP A 167 33.68 -0.21 -17.69
CA ASP A 167 32.91 0.54 -18.70
C ASP A 167 31.45 0.07 -18.81
N GLN A 168 31.11 -1.02 -18.15
CA GLN A 168 29.73 -1.55 -18.16
C GLN A 168 28.88 -0.89 -17.09
N LEU A 169 27.63 -0.61 -17.46
CA LEU A 169 26.64 -0.01 -16.58
C LEU A 169 25.49 -1.01 -16.33
N PHE A 170 25.22 -1.26 -15.06
CA PHE A 170 24.18 -2.18 -14.62
C PHE A 170 23.08 -1.44 -13.86
N ALA A 171 21.84 -1.85 -14.10
CA ALA A 171 20.71 -1.52 -13.22
C ALA A 171 20.58 -2.62 -12.16
N THR A 172 20.52 -2.24 -10.88
CA THR A 172 20.55 -3.20 -9.76
C THR A 172 19.33 -3.08 -8.83
N GLY A 173 18.52 -2.04 -8.98
CA GLY A 173 17.33 -1.84 -8.12
C GLY A 173 16.47 -0.66 -8.55
N VAL A 174 15.29 -0.60 -7.96
CA VAL A 174 14.35 0.53 -8.12
C VAL A 174 14.10 1.16 -6.77
N GLU A 175 14.38 2.46 -6.63
CA GLU A 175 14.03 3.25 -5.45
C GLU A 175 12.77 4.06 -5.74
N VAL A 176 11.71 3.74 -5.01
CA VAL A 176 10.47 4.54 -5.03
C VAL A 176 10.55 5.54 -3.90
N THR A 177 10.89 6.78 -4.22
CA THR A 177 10.84 7.90 -3.28
C THR A 177 9.38 8.28 -3.04
N ALA A 178 8.96 8.23 -1.78
CA ALA A 178 7.63 8.64 -1.35
C ALA A 178 7.47 10.17 -1.34
#